data_bd8c0f44d8f1c98b4d99d95a4e12e775
#
_entry.id   bd8c0f44d8f1c98b4d99d95a4e12e775
#
_cell.length_a   1.000
_cell.length_b   1.000
_cell.length_c   1.000
_cell.angle_alpha   90.00
_cell.angle_beta   90.00
_cell.angle_gamma   90.00
#
_symmetry.space_group_name_H-M   'P 1'
#
loop_
_entity.id
_entity.type
_entity.pdbx_description
1 polymer ?
#
loop_
_entity_poly.entity_id
_entity_poly.type
_entity_poly.pdbx_seq_one_letter_code
_entity_poly.pdbx_strand_id
1 'polypeptide(L)'
;VIADGDVELYAASVDNLEGQLASKKNLVAHIGNLQQKGGQLIAQGSLTLTGDALTNSNKGLIGATQALSINVADIDNRGGEISGQDTITLTGAKLNNSDSGQVLAQKALKLNVAQTSNQNDGLLSSTTGLTVVGTALDNTGGTLSG
;
A
#
# COMPACT_ATOMS: atom_id res chain seq x y z
N VAL A 1 17.02 -1.00 7.40
CA VAL A 1 17.42 0.41 7.65
C VAL A 1 16.35 1.11 8.46
N ILE A 2 16.76 1.71 9.56
CA ILE A 2 15.83 2.48 10.41
C ILE A 2 16.45 3.86 10.62
N ALA A 3 15.70 4.92 10.31
CA ALA A 3 16.13 6.30 10.49
C ALA A 3 15.33 6.98 11.60
N ASP A 4 16.00 7.79 12.42
CA ASP A 4 15.34 8.56 13.48
C ASP A 4 14.63 9.81 12.95
N GLY A 5 15.00 10.30 11.80
CA GLY A 5 14.39 11.46 11.15
C GLY A 5 13.65 11.09 9.88
N ASP A 6 13.36 12.10 9.07
CA ASP A 6 12.72 11.89 7.77
C ASP A 6 13.63 11.08 6.85
N VAL A 7 13.01 10.25 6.02
CA VAL A 7 13.69 9.50 4.96
C VAL A 7 13.21 9.99 3.62
N GLU A 8 14.13 10.22 2.71
CA GLU A 8 13.86 10.51 1.33
C GLU A 8 14.72 9.57 0.48
N LEU A 9 14.08 8.75 -0.34
CA LEU A 9 14.74 7.70 -1.10
C LEU A 9 14.37 7.79 -2.58
N TYR A 10 15.40 7.82 -3.43
CA TYR A 10 15.24 7.81 -4.89
C TYR A 10 16.03 6.63 -5.45
N ALA A 11 15.34 5.70 -6.10
CA ALA A 11 15.97 4.54 -6.71
C ALA A 11 15.17 4.04 -7.90
N ALA A 12 15.86 3.49 -8.90
CA ALA A 12 15.20 2.82 -10.01
C ALA A 12 14.54 1.51 -9.53
N SER A 13 15.21 0.79 -8.64
CA SER A 13 14.66 -0.42 -8.04
C SER A 13 15.20 -0.61 -6.62
N VAL A 14 14.37 -1.22 -5.77
CA VAL A 14 14.74 -1.60 -4.40
C VAL A 14 14.27 -3.02 -4.16
N ASP A 15 15.16 -3.85 -3.67
CA ASP A 15 14.85 -5.18 -3.20
C ASP A 15 14.87 -5.17 -1.68
N ASN A 16 13.70 -5.27 -1.07
CA ASN A 16 13.49 -5.26 0.38
C ASN A 16 12.91 -6.60 0.86
N LEU A 17 13.31 -7.70 0.22
CA LEU A 17 12.87 -9.03 0.61
C LEU A 17 13.20 -9.29 2.09
N GLU A 18 12.16 -9.55 2.87
CA GLU A 18 12.28 -9.81 4.31
C GLU A 18 13.08 -8.73 5.07
N GLY A 19 13.32 -7.58 4.42
CA GLY A 19 14.05 -6.46 4.99
C GLY A 19 13.14 -5.44 5.65
N GLN A 20 13.74 -4.41 6.19
CA GLN A 20 13.00 -3.32 6.82
C GLN A 20 13.56 -1.96 6.41
N LEU A 21 12.67 -1.11 5.91
CA LEU A 21 12.90 0.31 5.69
C LEU A 21 11.94 1.07 6.60
N ALA A 22 12.45 1.86 7.51
CA ALA A 22 11.60 2.55 8.47
C ALA A 22 12.10 3.95 8.78
N SER A 23 11.15 4.86 9.02
CA SER A 23 11.41 6.21 9.51
C SER A 23 10.60 6.43 10.78
N LYS A 24 11.19 7.09 11.76
CA LYS A 24 10.46 7.55 12.96
C LYS A 24 9.69 8.82 12.70
N LYS A 25 9.85 9.42 11.52
CA LYS A 25 9.09 10.59 11.06
C LYS A 25 8.46 10.29 9.72
N ASN A 26 8.64 11.14 8.72
CA ASN A 26 8.05 10.96 7.40
C ASN A 26 8.99 10.17 6.48
N LEU A 27 8.38 9.40 5.59
CA LEU A 27 9.11 8.65 4.58
C LEU A 27 8.56 9.01 3.21
N VAL A 28 9.42 9.47 2.32
CA VAL A 28 9.10 9.75 0.93
C VAL A 28 10.01 8.88 0.07
N ALA A 29 9.42 8.01 -0.73
CA ALA A 29 10.16 7.09 -1.58
C ALA A 29 9.70 7.20 -3.02
N HIS A 30 10.65 7.43 -3.93
CA HIS A 30 10.44 7.39 -5.36
C HIS A 30 11.21 6.19 -5.89
N ILE A 31 10.51 5.07 -6.05
CA ILE A 31 11.13 3.79 -6.41
C ILE A 31 10.41 3.26 -7.65
N GLY A 32 11.14 3.13 -8.76
CA GLY A 32 10.55 2.61 -9.99
C GLY A 32 9.96 1.22 -9.82
N ASN A 33 10.70 0.31 -9.20
CA ASN A 33 10.24 -1.05 -8.90
C ASN A 33 10.63 -1.43 -7.48
N LEU A 34 9.64 -1.60 -6.61
CA LEU A 34 9.85 -2.04 -5.23
C LEU A 34 9.39 -3.49 -5.07
N GLN A 35 10.32 -4.35 -4.71
CA GLN A 35 10.07 -5.73 -4.35
C GLN A 35 10.09 -5.86 -2.83
N GLN A 36 8.94 -6.17 -2.23
CA GLN A 36 8.79 -6.21 -0.78
C GLN A 36 8.10 -7.49 -0.32
N LYS A 37 8.52 -8.60 -0.87
CA LYS A 37 8.03 -9.90 -0.45
C LYS A 37 8.49 -10.20 0.97
N GLY A 38 7.55 -10.24 1.93
CA GLY A 38 7.87 -10.43 3.34
C GLY A 38 8.58 -9.26 4.01
N GLY A 39 8.82 -8.16 3.29
CA GLY A 39 9.52 -7.00 3.83
C GLY A 39 8.60 -5.98 4.50
N GLN A 40 9.19 -4.94 5.08
CA GLN A 40 8.46 -3.87 5.76
C GLN A 40 8.90 -2.51 5.28
N LEU A 41 7.92 -1.63 5.03
CA LEU A 41 8.12 -0.22 4.71
C LEU A 41 7.22 0.58 5.64
N ILE A 42 7.80 1.24 6.64
CA ILE A 42 7.02 1.82 7.75
C ILE A 42 7.47 3.24 8.03
N ALA A 43 6.49 4.14 8.22
CA ALA A 43 6.72 5.49 8.71
C ALA A 43 5.88 5.75 9.96
N GLN A 44 6.47 6.32 10.99
CA GLN A 44 5.72 6.78 12.16
C GLN A 44 5.02 8.11 11.90
N GLY A 45 5.42 8.84 10.87
CA GLY A 45 4.69 9.98 10.33
C GLY A 45 3.89 9.57 9.09
N SER A 46 3.96 10.38 8.04
CA SER A 46 3.35 10.08 6.74
C SER A 46 4.27 9.27 5.86
N LEU A 47 3.68 8.49 4.96
CA LEU A 47 4.41 7.72 3.97
C LEU A 47 3.89 8.06 2.58
N THR A 48 4.81 8.40 1.69
CA THR A 48 4.50 8.64 0.28
C THR A 48 5.39 7.74 -0.57
N LEU A 49 4.78 6.90 -1.39
CA LEU A 49 5.48 6.02 -2.32
C LEU A 49 5.01 6.30 -3.74
N THR A 50 5.96 6.55 -4.62
CA THR A 50 5.70 6.82 -6.04
C THR A 50 6.57 5.89 -6.87
N GLY A 51 6.02 5.34 -7.96
CA GLY A 51 6.79 4.46 -8.84
C GLY A 51 5.94 3.81 -9.92
N ASP A 52 6.51 2.78 -10.53
CA ASP A 52 5.87 2.06 -11.63
C ASP A 52 5.28 0.72 -11.18
N ALA A 53 5.99 -0.02 -10.34
CA ALA A 53 5.55 -1.32 -9.87
C ALA A 53 5.89 -1.54 -8.40
N LEU A 54 4.93 -2.08 -7.66
CA LEU A 54 5.07 -2.46 -6.26
C LEU A 54 4.60 -3.90 -6.09
N THR A 55 5.47 -4.73 -5.50
CA THR A 55 5.10 -6.07 -5.05
C THR A 55 5.20 -6.12 -3.52
N ASN A 56 4.07 -6.21 -2.84
CA ASN A 56 3.95 -6.27 -1.38
C ASN A 56 3.29 -7.58 -0.98
N SER A 57 3.88 -8.69 -1.36
CA SER A 57 3.30 -10.03 -1.23
C SER A 57 3.88 -10.79 -0.04
N ASN A 58 3.35 -11.98 0.23
CA ASN A 58 3.83 -12.90 1.27
C ASN A 58 4.04 -12.20 2.61
N LYS A 59 2.98 -11.58 3.14
CA LYS A 59 3.00 -10.84 4.41
C LYS A 59 3.89 -9.59 4.39
N GLY A 60 4.20 -9.04 3.20
CA GLY A 60 4.82 -7.74 3.12
C GLY A 60 3.93 -6.68 3.78
N LEU A 61 4.54 -5.72 4.44
CA LEU A 61 3.83 -4.71 5.21
C LEU A 61 4.26 -3.31 4.79
N ILE A 62 3.27 -2.49 4.39
CA ILE A 62 3.45 -1.06 4.23
C ILE A 62 2.55 -0.37 5.24
N GLY A 63 3.12 0.47 6.09
CA GLY A 63 2.36 1.10 7.16
C GLY A 63 2.77 2.53 7.44
N ALA A 64 1.79 3.34 7.88
CA ALA A 64 2.03 4.70 8.33
C ALA A 64 1.10 5.04 9.50
N THR A 65 1.59 5.88 10.41
CA THR A 65 0.78 6.38 11.52
C THR A 65 -0.06 7.57 11.10
N GLN A 66 0.42 8.37 10.15
CA GLN A 66 -0.32 9.47 9.55
C GLN A 66 -0.76 9.09 8.14
N ALA A 67 -0.97 10.06 7.26
CA ALA A 67 -1.47 9.80 5.92
C ALA A 67 -0.52 8.89 5.12
N LEU A 68 -1.10 7.92 4.43
CA LEU A 68 -0.38 7.02 3.55
C LEU A 68 -0.85 7.24 2.13
N SER A 69 0.08 7.54 1.23
CA SER A 69 -0.22 7.78 -0.17
C SER A 69 0.69 6.93 -1.04
N ILE A 70 0.10 6.10 -1.87
CA ILE A 70 0.81 5.26 -2.83
C ILE A 70 0.32 5.64 -4.23
N ASN A 71 1.22 6.14 -5.07
CA ASN A 71 0.95 6.43 -6.46
C ASN A 71 1.89 5.58 -7.32
N VAL A 72 1.46 4.38 -7.62
CA VAL A 72 2.21 3.37 -8.35
C VAL A 72 1.32 2.77 -9.42
N ALA A 73 1.81 2.62 -10.64
CA ALA A 73 0.99 2.15 -11.75
C ALA A 73 0.45 0.74 -11.53
N ASP A 74 1.30 -0.19 -11.12
CA ASP A 74 0.91 -1.57 -10.84
C ASP A 74 1.20 -1.92 -9.37
N ILE A 75 0.14 -2.18 -8.60
CA ILE A 75 0.24 -2.53 -7.18
C ILE A 75 -0.19 -3.98 -7.00
N ASP A 76 0.72 -4.83 -6.56
CA ASP A 76 0.45 -6.22 -6.20
C ASP A 76 0.54 -6.36 -4.68
N ASN A 77 -0.61 -6.47 -4.02
CA ASN A 77 -0.72 -6.62 -2.57
C ASN A 77 -1.31 -7.99 -2.19
N ARG A 78 -1.14 -9.00 -3.04
CA ARG A 78 -1.64 -10.34 -2.74
C ARG A 78 -0.94 -10.92 -1.52
N GLY A 79 -1.71 -11.30 -0.52
CA GLY A 79 -1.18 -11.82 0.74
C GLY A 79 -0.38 -10.81 1.55
N GLY A 80 -0.37 -9.54 1.16
CA GLY A 80 0.30 -8.46 1.86
C GLY A 80 -0.67 -7.58 2.63
N GLU A 81 -0.12 -6.62 3.35
CA GLU A 81 -0.89 -5.64 4.12
C GLU A 81 -0.41 -4.23 3.85
N ILE A 82 -1.37 -3.35 3.56
CA ILE A 82 -1.18 -1.91 3.52
C ILE A 82 -2.09 -1.33 4.59
N SER A 83 -1.52 -0.75 5.64
CA SER A 83 -2.30 -0.25 6.76
C SER A 83 -1.89 1.14 7.20
N GLY A 84 -2.84 1.91 7.70
CA GLY A 84 -2.60 3.25 8.19
C GLY A 84 -3.58 3.64 9.27
N GLN A 85 -3.12 4.47 10.22
CA GLN A 85 -3.97 4.98 11.30
C GLN A 85 -4.72 6.24 10.88
N ASP A 86 -4.46 6.75 9.70
CA ASP A 86 -5.16 7.89 9.10
C ASP A 86 -5.70 7.48 7.73
N THR A 87 -5.87 8.43 6.83
CA THR A 87 -6.37 8.17 5.48
C THR A 87 -5.33 7.47 4.62
N ILE A 88 -5.76 6.48 3.87
CA ILE A 88 -4.96 5.82 2.83
C ILE A 88 -5.49 6.22 1.46
N THR A 89 -4.61 6.64 0.57
CA THR A 89 -4.93 6.93 -0.82
C THR A 89 -4.05 6.08 -1.72
N LEU A 90 -4.67 5.24 -2.55
CA LEU A 90 -3.97 4.45 -3.56
C LEU A 90 -4.38 4.95 -4.94
N THR A 91 -3.40 5.27 -5.77
CA THR A 91 -3.59 5.77 -7.13
C THR A 91 -2.76 4.94 -8.08
N GLY A 92 -3.33 4.52 -9.19
CA GLY A 92 -2.60 3.75 -10.20
C GLY A 92 -3.49 3.20 -11.31
N ALA A 93 -2.93 2.33 -12.12
CA ALA A 93 -3.65 1.64 -13.18
C ALA A 93 -4.28 0.35 -12.69
N LYS A 94 -3.54 -0.42 -11.89
CA LYS A 94 -4.00 -1.72 -11.39
C LYS A 94 -3.65 -1.90 -9.92
N LEU A 95 -4.61 -2.43 -9.16
CA LEU A 95 -4.42 -2.93 -7.80
C LEU A 95 -4.89 -4.38 -7.74
N ASN A 96 -4.01 -5.27 -7.34
CA ASN A 96 -4.41 -6.64 -7.02
C ASN A 96 -4.25 -6.87 -5.52
N ASN A 97 -5.38 -6.91 -4.82
CA ASN A 97 -5.46 -7.15 -3.37
C ASN A 97 -6.10 -8.49 -3.08
N SER A 98 -5.97 -9.44 -4.01
CA SER A 98 -6.57 -10.77 -3.88
C SER A 98 -5.75 -11.67 -2.96
N ASP A 99 -6.23 -12.91 -2.79
CA ASP A 99 -5.53 -13.96 -2.05
C ASP A 99 -5.13 -13.50 -0.64
N SER A 100 -6.13 -13.02 0.11
CA SER A 100 -5.99 -12.51 1.47
C SER A 100 -5.16 -11.22 1.60
N GLY A 101 -5.01 -10.46 0.54
CA GLY A 101 -4.44 -9.11 0.62
C GLY A 101 -5.32 -8.21 1.46
N GLN A 102 -4.72 -7.28 2.17
CA GLN A 102 -5.45 -6.37 3.07
C GLN A 102 -5.02 -4.93 2.87
N VAL A 103 -6.00 -4.04 2.79
CA VAL A 103 -5.79 -2.59 2.88
C VAL A 103 -6.70 -2.08 3.99
N LEU A 104 -6.11 -1.59 5.06
CA LEU A 104 -6.81 -1.24 6.29
C LEU A 104 -6.54 0.22 6.67
N ALA A 105 -7.55 1.08 6.58
CA ALA A 105 -7.45 2.48 6.98
C ALA A 105 -8.30 2.73 8.23
N GLN A 106 -7.70 3.35 9.24
CA GLN A 106 -8.42 3.73 10.46
C GLN A 106 -9.31 4.95 10.24
N LYS A 107 -9.08 5.70 9.19
CA LYS A 107 -9.98 6.76 8.73
C LYS A 107 -10.52 6.42 7.36
N ALA A 108 -10.34 7.25 6.36
CA ALA A 108 -10.86 7.02 5.04
C ALA A 108 -9.91 6.19 4.18
N LEU A 109 -10.46 5.36 3.30
CA LEU A 109 -9.72 4.66 2.25
C LEU A 109 -10.22 5.17 0.90
N LYS A 110 -9.31 5.71 0.12
CA LYS A 110 -9.60 6.23 -1.21
C LYS A 110 -8.81 5.45 -2.26
N LEU A 111 -9.51 4.79 -3.15
CA LEU A 111 -8.91 4.09 -4.28
C LEU A 111 -9.23 4.85 -5.56
N ASN A 112 -8.20 5.35 -6.23
CA ASN A 112 -8.30 5.95 -7.54
C ASN A 112 -7.46 5.11 -8.50
N VAL A 113 -7.98 3.93 -8.81
CA VAL A 113 -7.29 2.90 -9.57
C VAL A 113 -8.21 2.43 -10.70
N ALA A 114 -7.69 2.39 -11.92
CA ALA A 114 -8.52 2.02 -13.09
C ALA A 114 -9.10 0.61 -12.94
N GLN A 115 -8.29 -0.35 -12.52
CA GLN A 115 -8.74 -1.74 -12.35
C GLN A 115 -8.34 -2.24 -10.96
N THR A 116 -9.32 -2.64 -10.15
CA THR A 116 -9.10 -3.20 -8.83
C THR A 116 -9.60 -4.63 -8.76
N SER A 117 -8.74 -5.53 -8.29
CA SER A 117 -9.10 -6.92 -8.00
C SER A 117 -8.95 -7.17 -6.50
N ASN A 118 -10.04 -7.64 -5.86
CA ASN A 118 -10.09 -7.92 -4.43
C ASN A 118 -10.73 -9.29 -4.20
N GLN A 119 -10.27 -10.29 -4.95
CA GLN A 119 -10.83 -11.63 -4.96
C GLN A 119 -10.26 -12.49 -3.82
N ASN A 120 -10.87 -13.64 -3.59
CA ASN A 120 -10.32 -14.70 -2.73
C ASN A 120 -9.87 -14.16 -1.36
N ASP A 121 -10.84 -13.74 -0.55
CA ASP A 121 -10.60 -13.21 0.80
C ASP A 121 -9.83 -11.88 0.84
N GLY A 122 -9.71 -11.17 -0.27
CA GLY A 122 -9.18 -9.81 -0.25
C GLY A 122 -10.04 -8.89 0.60
N LEU A 123 -9.42 -7.98 1.35
CA LEU A 123 -10.11 -7.05 2.23
C LEU A 123 -9.67 -5.61 1.96
N LEU A 124 -10.65 -4.77 1.63
CA LEU A 124 -10.50 -3.33 1.57
C LEU A 124 -11.39 -2.73 2.66
N SER A 125 -10.80 -2.15 3.69
CA SER A 125 -11.55 -1.69 4.86
C SER A 125 -11.15 -0.30 5.29
N SER A 126 -12.18 0.47 5.68
CA SER A 126 -11.99 1.77 6.31
C SER A 126 -12.96 1.94 7.47
N THR A 127 -12.62 2.84 8.41
CA THR A 127 -13.49 3.13 9.56
C THR A 127 -14.47 4.26 9.25
N THR A 128 -14.05 5.26 8.48
CA THR A 128 -14.89 6.45 8.25
C THR A 128 -15.47 6.57 6.86
N GLY A 129 -14.96 5.85 5.88
CA GLY A 129 -15.52 5.85 4.53
C GLY A 129 -14.59 5.23 3.50
N LEU A 130 -15.17 4.45 2.61
CA LEU A 130 -14.48 3.82 1.48
C LEU A 130 -14.96 4.46 0.19
N THR A 131 -14.02 4.96 -0.61
CA THR A 131 -14.29 5.50 -1.94
C THR A 131 -13.48 4.72 -2.95
N VAL A 132 -14.15 4.19 -3.97
CA VAL A 132 -13.50 3.48 -5.07
C VAL A 132 -13.89 4.17 -6.37
N VAL A 133 -12.91 4.68 -7.09
CA VAL A 133 -13.09 5.31 -8.40
C VAL A 133 -12.22 4.58 -9.41
N GLY A 134 -12.84 4.10 -10.47
CA GLY A 134 -12.12 3.37 -11.53
C GLY A 134 -13.09 2.87 -12.58
N THR A 135 -12.58 2.04 -13.49
CA THR A 135 -13.36 1.48 -14.58
C THR A 135 -13.84 0.05 -14.31
N ALA A 136 -13.13 -0.69 -13.46
CA ALA A 136 -13.49 -2.06 -13.12
C ALA A 136 -13.10 -2.40 -11.69
N LEU A 137 -14.00 -3.09 -11.00
CA LEU A 137 -13.77 -3.64 -9.66
C LEU A 137 -14.28 -5.08 -9.65
N ASP A 138 -13.40 -6.02 -9.34
CA ASP A 138 -13.77 -7.42 -9.12
C ASP A 138 -13.59 -7.77 -7.65
N ASN A 139 -14.69 -7.98 -6.95
CA ASN A 139 -14.71 -8.32 -5.53
C ASN A 139 -15.21 -9.75 -5.28
N THR A 140 -15.03 -10.65 -6.23
CA THR A 140 -15.48 -12.04 -6.11
C THR A 140 -14.81 -12.73 -4.94
N GLY A 141 -15.59 -13.13 -3.92
CA GLY A 141 -15.05 -13.75 -2.71
C GLY A 141 -14.27 -12.81 -1.80
N GLY A 142 -14.31 -11.51 -2.06
CA GLY A 142 -13.64 -10.50 -1.24
C GLY A 142 -14.61 -9.69 -0.39
N THR A 143 -14.08 -8.76 0.38
CA THR A 143 -14.85 -7.88 1.27
C THR A 143 -14.48 -6.42 1.06
N LEU A 144 -15.50 -5.59 0.93
CA LEU A 144 -15.40 -4.13 0.99
C LEU A 144 -16.13 -3.67 2.23
N SER A 145 -15.47 -2.90 3.09
CA SER A 145 -16.04 -2.41 4.33
C SER A 145 -15.69 -0.94 4.55
N GLY A 146 -16.69 -0.16 4.84
CA GLY A 146 -16.50 1.27 5.06
C GLY A 146 -17.49 1.86 6.04
#